data_f724b8b9fada5055471952bc0dd9332d
#
_entry.id   f724b8b9fada5055471952bc0dd9332d
#
_cell.length_a   1.000
_cell.length_b   1.000
_cell.length_c   1.000
_cell.angle_alpha   90.00
_cell.angle_beta   90.00
_cell.angle_gamma   90.00
#
_symmetry.space_group_name_H-M   'P 1'
#
loop_
_entity.id
_entity.type
_entity.pdbx_description
1 polymer ?
#
loop_
_entity_poly.entity_id
_entity_poly.type
_entity_poly.pdbx_seq_one_letter_code
_entity_poly.pdbx_strand_id
1 'polypeptide(L)'
;QELYEIWNTLSRKNPLEGWHDLVQLKEEAGTLFALGYLDLRARARVEKLYQAACEKLLRIVRELPQVPEELADLEKTLADTYYGNFSMFQSMPDHWGFKQLFPVMPIHRLEQEPTRRGVIADLTCDSDGQIGEFIDQHDVRKTLELHALNGAPYYIAVFLVGAYQEILGDLHNLFGDTHAVHVRVDDEGKTLIEHVVQGDKVREVLDYVEYDRADLLAKVAE
;
A
#
# COMPACT_ATOMS: atom_id res chain seq x y z
N GLN A 1 16.62 -15.76 21.90
CA GLN A 1 17.22 -17.07 21.61
C GLN A 1 16.18 -17.98 20.92
N GLU A 2 14.97 -18.14 21.47
CA GLU A 2 13.89 -18.97 20.97
C GLU A 2 13.50 -18.66 19.49
N LEU A 3 13.33 -17.39 19.12
CA LEU A 3 13.07 -17.00 17.71
C LEU A 3 14.16 -17.49 16.75
N TYR A 4 15.41 -17.52 17.20
CA TYR A 4 16.52 -18.03 16.39
C TYR A 4 16.46 -19.56 16.28
N GLU A 5 16.04 -20.24 17.31
CA GLU A 5 15.82 -21.69 17.31
C GLU A 5 14.67 -22.06 16.37
N ILE A 6 13.55 -21.34 16.43
CA ILE A 6 12.44 -21.53 15.49
C ILE A 6 12.91 -21.29 14.07
N TRP A 7 13.60 -20.17 13.81
CA TRP A 7 14.14 -19.88 12.48
C TRP A 7 15.01 -21.02 11.93
N ASN A 8 15.83 -21.66 12.75
CA ASN A 8 16.66 -22.80 12.34
C ASN A 8 15.83 -24.06 12.04
N THR A 9 14.79 -24.34 12.82
CA THR A 9 13.99 -25.57 12.74
C THR A 9 12.86 -25.50 11.74
N LEU A 10 12.48 -24.29 11.26
CA LEU A 10 11.46 -24.11 10.23
C LEU A 10 11.74 -24.93 8.96
N SER A 11 10.77 -25.77 8.59
CA SER A 11 10.86 -26.69 7.45
C SER A 11 9.47 -26.95 6.84
N ARG A 12 9.41 -27.66 5.70
CA ARG A 12 8.15 -28.09 5.09
C ARG A 12 7.31 -29.05 5.96
N LYS A 13 7.89 -29.59 7.03
CA LYS A 13 7.22 -30.56 7.90
C LYS A 13 6.39 -29.88 9.01
N ASN A 14 6.76 -28.66 9.38
CA ASN A 14 6.18 -27.92 10.52
C ASN A 14 5.84 -26.45 10.22
N PRO A 15 5.24 -26.10 9.09
CA PRO A 15 5.02 -24.70 8.74
C PRO A 15 4.00 -24.02 9.67
N LEU A 16 2.93 -24.70 10.07
CA LEU A 16 1.89 -24.15 10.96
C LEU A 16 2.40 -24.00 12.40
N GLU A 17 3.05 -25.04 12.93
CA GLU A 17 3.65 -24.97 14.26
C GLU A 17 4.64 -23.81 14.34
N GLY A 18 5.56 -23.72 13.36
CA GLY A 18 6.51 -22.63 13.30
C GLY A 18 5.85 -21.24 13.20
N TRP A 19 4.73 -21.12 12.51
CA TRP A 19 3.97 -19.88 12.45
C TRP A 19 3.37 -19.50 13.80
N HIS A 20 2.72 -20.44 14.48
CA HIS A 20 2.13 -20.19 15.78
C HIS A 20 3.19 -19.77 16.81
N ASP A 21 4.32 -20.47 16.85
CA ASP A 21 5.44 -20.15 17.73
C ASP A 21 6.01 -18.75 17.46
N LEU A 22 6.13 -18.36 16.18
CA LEU A 22 6.60 -17.03 15.78
C LEU A 22 5.64 -15.92 16.25
N VAL A 23 4.34 -16.11 16.05
CA VAL A 23 3.32 -15.14 16.47
C VAL A 23 3.31 -15.01 17.99
N GLN A 24 3.30 -16.12 18.71
CA GLN A 24 3.31 -16.13 20.16
C GLN A 24 4.52 -15.37 20.74
N LEU A 25 5.71 -15.69 20.27
CA LEU A 25 6.93 -15.02 20.78
C LEU A 25 6.99 -13.53 20.44
N LYS A 26 6.43 -13.12 19.31
CA LYS A 26 6.30 -11.70 18.97
C LYS A 26 5.36 -10.98 19.93
N GLU A 27 4.22 -11.57 20.27
CA GLU A 27 3.23 -11.03 21.22
C GLU A 27 3.80 -10.94 22.62
N GLU A 28 4.47 -12.00 23.08
CA GLU A 28 5.16 -12.03 24.37
C GLU A 28 6.23 -10.92 24.47
N ALA A 29 7.06 -10.76 23.44
CA ALA A 29 8.04 -9.68 23.37
C ALA A 29 7.39 -8.30 23.37
N GLY A 30 6.22 -8.15 22.73
CA GLY A 30 5.41 -6.94 22.77
C GLY A 30 4.95 -6.60 24.19
N THR A 31 4.45 -7.60 24.90
CA THR A 31 4.00 -7.49 26.27
C THR A 31 5.17 -7.12 27.21
N LEU A 32 6.31 -7.81 27.09
CA LEU A 32 7.50 -7.51 27.88
C LEU A 32 8.03 -6.09 27.63
N PHE A 33 7.97 -5.61 26.39
CA PHE A 33 8.32 -4.24 26.06
C PHE A 33 7.36 -3.23 26.68
N ALA A 34 6.06 -3.46 26.58
CA ALA A 34 5.02 -2.59 27.17
C ALA A 34 5.15 -2.52 28.72
N LEU A 35 5.55 -3.60 29.36
CA LEU A 35 5.79 -3.67 30.80
C LEU A 35 7.19 -3.14 31.25
N GLY A 36 8.03 -2.70 30.31
CA GLY A 36 9.36 -2.16 30.59
C GLY A 36 10.45 -3.20 30.88
N TYR A 37 10.16 -4.51 30.70
CA TYR A 37 11.16 -5.58 30.88
C TYR A 37 12.06 -5.76 29.64
N LEU A 38 11.68 -5.24 28.49
CA LEU A 38 12.44 -5.31 27.25
C LEU A 38 12.78 -3.89 26.78
N ASP A 39 14.05 -3.61 26.49
CA ASP A 39 14.44 -2.33 25.95
C ASP A 39 14.15 -2.21 24.44
N LEU A 40 14.22 -1.00 23.89
CA LEU A 40 13.94 -0.72 22.48
C LEU A 40 14.88 -1.47 21.53
N ARG A 41 16.15 -1.65 21.92
CA ARG A 41 17.13 -2.37 21.08
C ARG A 41 16.81 -3.86 21.01
N ALA A 42 16.42 -4.45 22.13
CA ALA A 42 15.99 -5.83 22.19
C ALA A 42 14.68 -6.03 21.40
N ARG A 43 13.71 -5.12 21.55
CA ARG A 43 12.48 -5.12 20.74
C ARG A 43 12.79 -5.07 19.24
N ALA A 44 13.67 -4.17 18.81
CA ALA A 44 14.06 -4.07 17.39
C ALA A 44 14.75 -5.33 16.86
N ARG A 45 15.50 -6.06 17.72
CA ARG A 45 16.08 -7.35 17.34
C ARG A 45 15.02 -8.43 17.18
N VAL A 46 14.03 -8.47 18.08
CA VAL A 46 12.88 -9.39 17.96
C VAL A 46 12.15 -9.17 16.64
N GLU A 47 11.82 -7.91 16.30
CA GLU A 47 11.13 -7.59 15.04
C GLU A 47 11.94 -8.05 13.81
N LYS A 48 13.25 -7.81 13.80
CA LYS A 48 14.12 -8.25 12.68
C LYS A 48 14.18 -9.78 12.54
N LEU A 49 14.28 -10.49 13.67
CA LEU A 49 14.30 -11.95 13.66
C LEU A 49 12.95 -12.54 13.23
N TYR A 50 11.87 -11.97 13.75
CA TYR A 50 10.52 -12.32 13.34
C TYR A 50 10.32 -12.15 11.83
N GLN A 51 10.68 -10.97 11.30
CA GLN A 51 10.61 -10.70 9.86
C GLN A 51 11.40 -11.74 9.04
N ALA A 52 12.66 -12.01 9.40
CA ALA A 52 13.49 -12.99 8.72
C ALA A 52 12.93 -14.41 8.79
N ALA A 53 12.30 -14.78 9.91
CA ALA A 53 11.66 -16.08 10.07
C ALA A 53 10.39 -16.20 9.21
N CYS A 54 9.57 -15.15 9.16
CA CYS A 54 8.40 -15.09 8.29
C CYS A 54 8.77 -15.15 6.81
N GLU A 55 9.85 -14.48 6.38
CA GLU A 55 10.36 -14.57 5.00
C GLU A 55 10.85 -15.98 4.65
N LYS A 56 11.49 -16.68 5.60
CA LYS A 56 11.85 -18.08 5.41
C LYS A 56 10.61 -18.96 5.32
N LEU A 57 9.63 -18.74 6.20
CA LEU A 57 8.37 -19.47 6.19
C LEU A 57 7.61 -19.27 4.87
N LEU A 58 7.53 -18.03 4.38
CA LEU A 58 6.89 -17.74 3.09
C LEU A 58 7.53 -18.51 1.92
N ARG A 59 8.86 -18.62 1.90
CA ARG A 59 9.55 -19.44 0.89
C ARG A 59 9.18 -20.91 0.99
N ILE A 60 9.07 -21.43 2.21
CA ILE A 60 8.63 -22.81 2.44
C ILE A 60 7.19 -23.02 1.97
N VAL A 61 6.29 -22.10 2.33
CA VAL A 61 4.85 -22.15 1.98
C VAL A 61 4.63 -22.16 0.48
N ARG A 62 5.38 -21.33 -0.28
CA ARG A 62 5.28 -21.27 -1.75
C ARG A 62 5.66 -22.59 -2.45
N GLU A 63 6.39 -23.45 -1.78
CA GLU A 63 6.79 -24.76 -2.30
C GLU A 63 5.87 -25.90 -1.83
N LEU A 64 4.84 -25.60 -1.02
CA LEU A 64 3.89 -26.62 -0.57
C LEU A 64 2.86 -26.93 -1.67
N PRO A 65 2.47 -28.18 -1.84
CA PRO A 65 1.41 -28.58 -2.78
C PRO A 65 0.06 -27.95 -2.44
N GLN A 66 -0.19 -27.72 -1.15
CA GLN A 66 -1.39 -27.09 -0.63
C GLN A 66 -0.99 -26.15 0.52
N VAL A 67 -1.39 -24.90 0.41
CA VAL A 67 -1.13 -23.88 1.43
C VAL A 67 -2.21 -24.01 2.51
N PRO A 68 -1.83 -24.14 3.80
CA PRO A 68 -2.78 -24.07 4.90
C PRO A 68 -3.50 -22.71 4.93
N GLU A 69 -4.79 -22.72 5.26
CA GLU A 69 -5.62 -21.50 5.28
C GLU A 69 -5.04 -20.41 6.18
N GLU A 70 -4.52 -20.78 7.34
CA GLU A 70 -3.89 -19.88 8.31
C GLU A 70 -2.63 -19.17 7.78
N LEU A 71 -1.98 -19.73 6.76
CA LEU A 71 -0.79 -19.17 6.10
C LEU A 71 -1.12 -18.45 4.78
N ALA A 72 -2.39 -18.45 4.36
CA ALA A 72 -2.81 -17.82 3.11
C ALA A 72 -2.53 -16.30 3.08
N ASP A 73 -2.66 -15.63 4.22
CA ASP A 73 -2.42 -14.19 4.34
C ASP A 73 -0.96 -13.82 4.71
N LEU A 74 -0.06 -14.80 4.82
CA LEU A 74 1.35 -14.54 5.20
C LEU A 74 2.03 -13.61 4.20
N GLU A 75 1.77 -13.76 2.91
CA GLU A 75 2.33 -12.88 1.88
C GLU A 75 1.87 -11.43 2.05
N LYS A 76 0.58 -11.22 2.37
CA LYS A 76 0.04 -9.89 2.67
C LYS A 76 0.65 -9.30 3.93
N THR A 77 0.85 -10.10 4.97
CA THR A 77 1.47 -9.67 6.24
C THR A 77 2.91 -9.19 6.04
N LEU A 78 3.62 -9.75 5.05
CA LEU A 78 5.00 -9.40 4.70
C LEU A 78 5.11 -8.39 3.56
N ALA A 79 3.99 -7.97 2.99
CA ALA A 79 3.97 -7.03 1.88
C ALA A 79 4.49 -5.65 2.29
N ASP A 80 5.24 -5.03 1.39
CA ASP A 80 5.62 -3.63 1.53
C ASP A 80 4.40 -2.72 1.36
N THR A 81 4.35 -1.61 2.07
CA THR A 81 3.35 -0.56 1.83
C THR A 81 3.96 0.53 0.96
N TYR A 82 3.40 0.72 -0.23
CA TYR A 82 3.79 1.80 -1.15
C TYR A 82 2.84 2.96 -0.99
N TYR A 83 3.33 4.06 -0.42
CA TYR A 83 2.55 5.29 -0.28
C TYR A 83 2.52 6.05 -1.60
N GLY A 84 1.33 6.23 -2.15
CA GLY A 84 1.08 7.00 -3.35
C GLY A 84 0.65 8.43 -3.02
N ASN A 85 1.05 9.39 -3.85
CA ASN A 85 0.67 10.80 -3.68
C ASN A 85 -0.74 11.05 -4.24
N PHE A 86 -1.76 10.54 -3.56
CA PHE A 86 -3.17 10.69 -3.90
C PHE A 86 -4.06 10.51 -2.65
N SER A 87 -5.35 10.81 -2.79
CA SER A 87 -6.40 10.45 -1.84
C SER A 87 -7.32 9.42 -2.48
N MET A 88 -7.55 8.30 -1.81
CA MET A 88 -8.52 7.28 -2.21
C MET A 88 -9.94 7.88 -2.27
N PHE A 89 -10.27 8.70 -1.30
CA PHE A 89 -11.60 9.28 -1.12
C PHE A 89 -11.91 10.34 -2.18
N GLN A 90 -10.89 11.06 -2.64
CA GLN A 90 -11.04 12.04 -3.72
C GLN A 90 -11.05 11.38 -5.10
N SER A 91 -10.16 10.39 -5.34
CA SER A 91 -9.91 9.87 -6.67
C SER A 91 -10.62 8.57 -7.00
N MET A 92 -11.00 7.76 -5.99
CA MET A 92 -11.54 6.41 -6.19
C MET A 92 -12.63 6.05 -5.15
N PRO A 93 -13.71 6.87 -5.02
CA PRO A 93 -14.74 6.64 -3.99
C PRO A 93 -15.43 5.28 -4.11
N ASP A 94 -15.60 4.71 -5.32
CA ASP A 94 -16.23 3.40 -5.49
C ASP A 94 -15.35 2.26 -4.97
N HIS A 95 -14.03 2.40 -5.03
CA HIS A 95 -13.13 1.43 -4.40
C HIS A 95 -13.33 1.42 -2.89
N TRP A 96 -13.34 2.58 -2.28
CA TRP A 96 -13.57 2.75 -0.85
C TRP A 96 -14.99 2.35 -0.44
N GLY A 97 -16.03 2.91 -1.09
CA GLY A 97 -17.44 2.76 -0.69
C GLY A 97 -18.05 1.40 -1.03
N PHE A 98 -17.71 0.83 -2.19
CA PHE A 98 -18.33 -0.38 -2.72
C PHE A 98 -17.37 -1.55 -2.90
N LYS A 99 -16.10 -1.38 -2.55
CA LYS A 99 -15.05 -2.37 -2.78
C LYS A 99 -14.89 -2.74 -4.26
N GLN A 100 -15.17 -1.75 -5.14
CA GLN A 100 -14.95 -1.91 -6.57
C GLN A 100 -13.46 -2.15 -6.85
N LEU A 101 -13.15 -3.21 -7.57
CA LEU A 101 -11.79 -3.47 -8.02
C LEU A 101 -11.54 -2.81 -9.36
N PHE A 102 -10.42 -2.12 -9.46
CA PHE A 102 -9.91 -1.55 -10.70
C PHE A 102 -8.61 -2.25 -11.08
N PRO A 103 -8.30 -2.42 -12.38
CA PRO A 103 -6.98 -2.90 -12.78
C PRO A 103 -5.89 -1.93 -12.34
N VAL A 104 -4.88 -2.43 -11.65
CA VAL A 104 -3.75 -1.64 -11.13
C VAL A 104 -2.45 -2.26 -11.58
N MET A 105 -1.54 -1.45 -12.14
CA MET A 105 -0.21 -1.94 -12.47
C MET A 105 0.83 -0.80 -12.50
N PRO A 106 2.10 -1.09 -12.27
CA PRO A 106 3.17 -0.16 -12.59
C PRO A 106 3.18 0.17 -14.09
N ILE A 107 3.43 1.44 -14.44
CA ILE A 107 3.65 1.88 -15.83
C ILE A 107 5.10 2.30 -16.06
N HIS A 108 5.97 2.01 -15.11
CA HIS A 108 7.42 2.21 -15.15
C HIS A 108 8.15 0.88 -15.08
N ARG A 109 9.32 0.82 -15.70
CA ARG A 109 10.24 -0.32 -15.59
C ARG A 109 9.61 -1.65 -16.03
N LEU A 110 8.78 -1.61 -17.06
CA LEU A 110 7.99 -2.76 -17.54
C LEU A 110 8.87 -3.91 -18.07
N GLU A 111 10.12 -3.64 -18.44
CA GLU A 111 11.08 -4.64 -18.88
C GLU A 111 11.92 -5.23 -17.72
N GLN A 112 11.69 -4.78 -16.50
CA GLN A 112 12.41 -5.27 -15.32
C GLN A 112 11.49 -6.20 -14.53
N GLU A 113 12.05 -7.28 -14.03
CA GLU A 113 11.30 -8.18 -13.14
C GLU A 113 10.99 -7.48 -11.81
N PRO A 114 9.72 -7.45 -11.38
CA PRO A 114 9.35 -6.92 -10.08
C PRO A 114 9.83 -7.85 -8.97
N THR A 115 10.56 -7.32 -8.00
CA THR A 115 11.19 -8.08 -6.92
C THR A 115 10.49 -7.92 -5.57
N ARG A 116 9.43 -7.09 -5.52
CA ARG A 116 8.67 -6.80 -4.31
C ARG A 116 7.22 -7.21 -4.46
N ARG A 117 6.58 -7.45 -3.33
CA ARG A 117 5.14 -7.57 -3.20
C ARG A 117 4.66 -6.46 -2.30
N GLY A 118 3.63 -5.74 -2.70
CA GLY A 118 3.16 -4.60 -1.93
C GLY A 118 1.66 -4.37 -2.01
N VAL A 119 1.18 -3.58 -1.08
CA VAL A 119 -0.12 -2.90 -1.10
C VAL A 119 0.11 -1.42 -1.37
N ILE A 120 -0.89 -0.73 -1.90
CA ILE A 120 -0.81 0.70 -2.18
C ILE A 120 -1.65 1.41 -1.13
N ALA A 121 -1.07 2.39 -0.45
CA ALA A 121 -1.77 3.27 0.47
C ALA A 121 -1.73 4.71 -0.04
N ASP A 122 -2.77 5.47 0.26
CA ASP A 122 -2.81 6.91 0.01
C ASP A 122 -2.09 7.70 1.12
N LEU A 123 -2.13 9.02 1.04
CA LEU A 123 -1.55 9.92 2.04
C LEU A 123 -2.58 10.45 3.06
N THR A 124 -3.79 9.93 3.06
CA THR A 124 -4.78 10.31 4.07
C THR A 124 -4.48 9.65 5.42
N CYS A 125 -5.05 10.16 6.49
CA CYS A 125 -4.89 9.57 7.82
C CYS A 125 -5.83 8.36 8.05
N ASP A 126 -6.74 8.09 7.13
CA ASP A 126 -7.72 7.02 7.26
C ASP A 126 -7.13 5.67 6.82
N SER A 127 -7.34 4.63 7.62
CA SER A 127 -6.86 3.28 7.32
C SER A 127 -7.52 2.63 6.10
N ASP A 128 -8.68 3.14 5.67
CA ASP A 128 -9.38 2.69 4.46
C ASP A 128 -8.76 3.24 3.17
N GLY A 129 -7.84 4.21 3.26
CA GLY A 129 -7.11 4.78 2.13
C GLY A 129 -6.08 3.82 1.53
N GLN A 130 -6.46 2.57 1.20
CA GLN A 130 -5.53 1.58 0.66
C GLN A 130 -6.16 0.67 -0.39
N ILE A 131 -5.33 0.23 -1.35
CA ILE A 131 -5.65 -0.86 -2.28
C ILE A 131 -4.87 -2.08 -1.81
N GLY A 132 -5.57 -3.04 -1.23
CA GLY A 132 -5.02 -4.30 -0.73
C GLY A 132 -5.60 -5.53 -1.43
N GLU A 133 -6.36 -5.33 -2.50
CA GLU A 133 -6.92 -6.37 -3.36
C GLU A 133 -6.78 -5.98 -4.82
N PHE A 134 -6.27 -6.89 -5.64
CA PHE A 134 -5.91 -6.64 -7.02
C PHE A 134 -6.51 -7.70 -7.94
N ILE A 135 -7.00 -7.27 -9.11
CA ILE A 135 -7.53 -8.17 -10.13
C ILE A 135 -6.41 -9.07 -10.66
N ASP A 136 -6.67 -10.36 -10.71
CA ASP A 136 -5.84 -11.35 -11.36
C ASP A 136 -6.64 -12.14 -12.42
N GLN A 137 -5.97 -13.01 -13.18
CA GLN A 137 -6.59 -13.78 -14.27
C GLN A 137 -7.70 -14.72 -13.79
N HIS A 138 -7.58 -15.26 -12.58
CA HIS A 138 -8.50 -16.29 -12.06
C HIS A 138 -9.14 -15.93 -10.73
N ASP A 139 -8.61 -14.95 -10.01
CA ASP A 139 -9.05 -14.61 -8.66
C ASP A 139 -8.58 -13.19 -8.26
N VAL A 140 -8.69 -12.85 -6.99
CA VAL A 140 -8.21 -11.61 -6.38
C VAL A 140 -6.91 -11.87 -5.65
N ARG A 141 -5.85 -11.13 -6.02
CA ARG A 141 -4.57 -11.15 -5.29
C ARG A 141 -4.60 -10.16 -4.13
N LYS A 142 -3.95 -10.51 -3.04
CA LYS A 142 -3.81 -9.66 -1.85
C LYS A 142 -2.59 -8.72 -1.93
N THR A 143 -1.76 -8.88 -2.93
CA THR A 143 -0.55 -8.06 -3.15
C THR A 143 -0.33 -7.81 -4.64
N LEU A 144 0.30 -6.68 -4.95
CA LEU A 144 0.73 -6.32 -6.29
C LEU A 144 2.23 -6.58 -6.46
N GLU A 145 2.64 -7.01 -7.64
CA GLU A 145 4.06 -7.11 -8.03
C GLU A 145 4.62 -5.72 -8.32
N LEU A 146 5.65 -5.34 -7.58
CA LEU A 146 6.23 -4.01 -7.59
C LEU A 146 7.76 -4.07 -7.65
N HIS A 147 8.37 -2.98 -8.06
CA HIS A 147 9.83 -2.85 -8.09
C HIS A 147 10.32 -2.14 -6.83
N ALA A 148 11.49 -2.51 -6.33
CA ALA A 148 12.14 -1.79 -5.25
C ALA A 148 12.33 -0.30 -5.61
N LEU A 149 11.98 0.60 -4.70
CA LEU A 149 12.17 2.04 -4.90
C LEU A 149 13.66 2.39 -4.82
N ASN A 150 14.11 3.27 -5.70
CA ASN A 150 15.50 3.71 -5.81
C ASN A 150 15.67 5.24 -5.67
N GLY A 151 14.63 5.93 -5.19
CA GLY A 151 14.60 7.39 -5.05
C GLY A 151 14.17 8.16 -6.32
N ALA A 152 14.04 7.48 -7.46
CA ALA A 152 13.42 8.07 -8.65
C ALA A 152 11.89 7.98 -8.58
N PRO A 153 11.15 8.85 -9.32
CA PRO A 153 9.71 8.72 -9.45
C PRO A 153 9.31 7.32 -9.94
N TYR A 154 8.27 6.76 -9.33
CA TYR A 154 7.72 5.47 -9.69
C TYR A 154 6.21 5.61 -9.89
N TYR A 155 5.74 5.38 -11.11
CA TYR A 155 4.34 5.59 -11.46
C TYR A 155 3.59 4.28 -11.52
N ILE A 156 2.41 4.29 -10.88
CA ILE A 156 1.44 3.20 -10.89
C ILE A 156 0.17 3.76 -11.50
N ALA A 157 -0.44 3.03 -12.41
CA ALA A 157 -1.72 3.41 -13.00
C ALA A 157 -2.85 2.56 -12.43
N VAL A 158 -3.98 3.20 -12.24
CA VAL A 158 -5.28 2.58 -11.99
C VAL A 158 -6.13 2.80 -13.23
N PHE A 159 -6.57 1.72 -13.86
CA PHE A 159 -7.25 1.76 -15.16
C PHE A 159 -8.76 1.62 -15.01
N LEU A 160 -9.48 2.07 -16.02
CA LEU A 160 -10.94 1.95 -16.14
C LEU A 160 -11.70 2.67 -15.01
N VAL A 161 -11.09 3.66 -14.41
CA VAL A 161 -11.72 4.55 -13.43
C VAL A 161 -12.67 5.46 -14.21
N GLY A 162 -13.97 5.40 -13.90
CA GLY A 162 -14.99 6.15 -14.64
C GLY A 162 -15.16 7.59 -14.17
N ALA A 163 -15.91 8.38 -14.93
CA ALA A 163 -16.16 9.80 -14.65
C ALA A 163 -16.85 10.07 -13.30
N TYR A 164 -17.62 9.12 -12.79
CA TYR A 164 -18.28 9.26 -11.49
C TYR A 164 -17.30 9.33 -10.30
N GLN A 165 -16.10 8.77 -10.46
CA GLN A 165 -15.08 8.82 -9.40
C GLN A 165 -14.68 10.26 -9.08
N GLU A 166 -14.52 11.08 -10.11
CA GLU A 166 -14.14 12.48 -9.96
C GLU A 166 -15.30 13.34 -9.39
N ILE A 167 -16.53 13.11 -9.85
CA ILE A 167 -17.71 13.87 -9.41
C ILE A 167 -18.15 13.48 -7.97
N LEU A 168 -18.03 12.23 -7.59
CA LEU A 168 -18.42 11.72 -6.27
C LEU A 168 -17.24 11.75 -5.27
N GLY A 169 -16.05 12.11 -5.73
CA GLY A 169 -14.89 12.30 -4.87
C GLY A 169 -15.09 13.40 -3.85
N ASP A 170 -14.43 13.30 -2.71
CA ASP A 170 -14.52 14.27 -1.62
C ASP A 170 -13.14 14.86 -1.33
N LEU A 171 -13.10 16.13 -0.93
CA LEU A 171 -11.87 16.85 -0.51
C LEU A 171 -11.35 16.35 0.85
N HIS A 172 -11.39 15.05 1.07
CA HIS A 172 -10.97 14.41 2.31
C HIS A 172 -9.51 14.74 2.64
N ASN A 173 -9.24 15.19 3.87
CA ASN A 173 -7.94 15.69 4.33
C ASN A 173 -7.38 16.86 3.48
N LEU A 174 -8.25 17.66 2.88
CA LEU A 174 -7.86 18.80 2.03
C LEU A 174 -7.07 18.40 0.77
N PHE A 175 -7.23 17.18 0.28
CA PHE A 175 -6.81 16.80 -1.05
C PHE A 175 -7.83 17.33 -2.06
N GLY A 176 -7.39 18.26 -2.90
CA GLY A 176 -8.20 18.81 -3.98
C GLY A 176 -8.15 17.94 -5.25
N ASP A 177 -8.79 18.43 -6.30
CA ASP A 177 -8.81 17.75 -7.59
C ASP A 177 -7.41 17.59 -8.19
N THR A 178 -7.19 16.46 -8.84
CA THR A 178 -5.94 16.15 -9.56
C THR A 178 -5.96 16.75 -10.96
N HIS A 179 -4.79 16.81 -11.62
CA HIS A 179 -4.75 17.20 -13.02
C HIS A 179 -5.51 16.18 -13.90
N ALA A 180 -6.35 16.67 -14.80
CA ALA A 180 -7.03 15.86 -15.79
C ALA A 180 -6.48 16.15 -17.20
N VAL A 181 -6.26 15.11 -17.98
CA VAL A 181 -5.74 15.22 -19.34
C VAL A 181 -6.65 14.44 -20.30
N HIS A 182 -7.19 15.14 -21.30
CA HIS A 182 -7.96 14.51 -22.36
C HIS A 182 -7.02 14.05 -23.46
N VAL A 183 -7.01 12.76 -23.67
CA VAL A 183 -6.11 12.11 -24.63
C VAL A 183 -6.92 11.38 -25.69
N ARG A 184 -6.55 11.55 -26.96
CA ARG A 184 -7.08 10.80 -28.07
C ARG A 184 -5.95 10.09 -28.82
N VAL A 185 -6.24 8.95 -29.36
CA VAL A 185 -5.35 8.26 -30.29
C VAL A 185 -5.92 8.45 -31.69
N ASP A 186 -5.12 8.93 -32.63
CA ASP A 186 -5.52 9.09 -34.02
C ASP A 186 -5.50 7.76 -34.79
N ASP A 187 -5.94 7.79 -36.06
CA ASP A 187 -6.01 6.60 -36.91
C ASP A 187 -4.62 6.00 -37.23
N GLU A 188 -3.56 6.76 -37.02
CA GLU A 188 -2.15 6.33 -37.17
C GLU A 188 -1.56 5.76 -35.88
N GLY A 189 -2.32 5.73 -34.77
CA GLY A 189 -1.89 5.26 -33.46
C GLY A 189 -1.10 6.28 -32.65
N LYS A 190 -1.06 7.54 -33.06
CA LYS A 190 -0.38 8.61 -32.35
C LYS A 190 -1.24 9.19 -31.24
N THR A 191 -0.66 9.36 -30.08
CA THR A 191 -1.30 10.00 -28.93
C THR A 191 -1.36 11.52 -29.11
N LEU A 192 -2.56 12.09 -28.98
CA LEU A 192 -2.83 13.52 -29.03
C LEU A 192 -3.39 13.98 -27.69
N ILE A 193 -2.77 14.99 -27.10
CA ILE A 193 -3.31 15.69 -25.93
C ILE A 193 -4.24 16.78 -26.43
N GLU A 194 -5.55 16.63 -26.19
CA GLU A 194 -6.55 17.57 -26.65
C GLU A 194 -6.80 18.70 -25.65
N HIS A 195 -6.79 18.37 -24.36
CA HIS A 195 -7.06 19.33 -23.31
C HIS A 195 -6.37 18.94 -22.01
N VAL A 196 -5.96 19.94 -21.22
CA VAL A 196 -5.38 19.77 -19.87
C VAL A 196 -6.16 20.65 -18.92
N VAL A 197 -6.77 20.03 -17.90
CA VAL A 197 -7.37 20.72 -16.78
C VAL A 197 -6.38 20.65 -15.61
N GLN A 198 -6.04 21.78 -15.05
CA GLN A 198 -5.17 21.82 -13.89
C GLN A 198 -5.98 21.49 -12.63
N GLY A 199 -5.44 20.61 -11.79
CA GLY A 199 -5.99 20.35 -10.49
C GLY A 199 -5.81 21.51 -9.52
N ASP A 200 -6.42 21.38 -8.36
CA ASP A 200 -6.47 22.41 -7.34
C ASP A 200 -5.11 22.75 -6.74
N LYS A 201 -4.96 23.99 -6.39
CA LYS A 201 -3.86 24.48 -5.54
C LYS A 201 -4.32 24.54 -4.11
N VAL A 202 -3.39 24.48 -3.17
CA VAL A 202 -3.67 24.60 -1.73
C VAL A 202 -4.58 25.80 -1.41
N ARG A 203 -4.37 26.94 -2.09
CA ARG A 203 -5.17 28.15 -1.88
C ARG A 203 -6.63 27.96 -2.27
N GLU A 204 -6.89 27.20 -3.35
CA GLU A 204 -8.24 26.95 -3.87
C GLU A 204 -9.01 26.03 -2.93
N VAL A 205 -8.34 25.01 -2.41
CA VAL A 205 -8.89 24.11 -1.40
C VAL A 205 -9.17 24.86 -0.09
N LEU A 206 -8.29 25.76 0.36
CA LEU A 206 -8.51 26.57 1.55
C LEU A 206 -9.69 27.54 1.36
N ASP A 207 -9.80 28.19 0.20
CA ASP A 207 -10.92 29.06 -0.13
C ASP A 207 -12.26 28.26 -0.13
N TYR A 208 -12.25 27.00 -0.65
CA TYR A 208 -13.41 26.12 -0.65
C TYR A 208 -13.90 25.75 0.76
N VAL A 209 -12.99 25.54 1.69
CA VAL A 209 -13.30 25.24 3.10
C VAL A 209 -13.37 26.50 3.98
N GLU A 210 -13.58 27.67 3.37
CA GLU A 210 -13.90 28.97 4.03
C GLU A 210 -12.76 29.53 4.90
N TYR A 211 -11.49 29.21 4.60
CA TYR A 211 -10.36 29.87 5.23
C TYR A 211 -9.89 31.10 4.44
N ASP A 212 -9.81 32.26 5.13
CA ASP A 212 -9.20 33.46 4.55
C ASP A 212 -7.67 33.34 4.59
N ARG A 213 -7.03 33.50 3.41
CA ARG A 213 -5.57 33.39 3.26
C ARG A 213 -4.79 34.48 3.95
N ALA A 214 -5.32 35.71 3.94
CA ALA A 214 -4.65 36.84 4.57
C ALA A 214 -4.62 36.66 6.09
N ASP A 215 -5.72 36.21 6.67
CA ASP A 215 -5.80 35.87 8.09
C ASP A 215 -4.87 34.75 8.49
N LEU A 216 -4.75 33.69 7.67
CA LEU A 216 -3.82 32.58 7.93
C LEU A 216 -2.36 33.05 7.88
N LEU A 217 -2.00 33.84 6.86
CA LEU A 217 -0.63 34.38 6.74
C LEU A 217 -0.28 35.32 7.89
N ALA A 218 -1.23 36.16 8.33
CA ALA A 218 -1.03 37.04 9.49
C ALA A 218 -0.75 36.23 10.77
N LYS A 219 -1.51 35.17 11.02
CA LYS A 219 -1.34 34.29 12.20
C LYS A 219 -0.03 33.50 12.20
N VAL A 220 0.51 33.17 11.04
CA VAL A 220 1.81 32.48 10.93
C VAL A 220 2.97 33.45 11.11
N ALA A 221 2.77 34.75 10.82
CA ALA A 221 3.79 35.80 10.97
C ALA A 221 3.92 36.33 12.40
N GLU A 222 2.96 36.07 13.28
CA GLU A 222 3.01 36.34 14.73
C GLU A 222 3.85 35.29 15.46
#